data_611086615d3b558acc16262f1b06d695
#
_entry.id   611086615d3b558acc16262f1b06d695
#
_cell.length_a   1.000
_cell.length_b   1.000
_cell.length_c   1.000
_cell.angle_alpha   90.00
_cell.angle_beta   90.00
_cell.angle_gamma   90.00
#
_symmetry.space_group_name_H-M   'P 1'
#
loop_
_entity.id
_entity.type
_entity.pdbx_description
1 polymer ?
#
loop_
_entity_poly.entity_id
_entity_poly.type
_entity_poly.pdbx_seq_one_letter_code
_entity_poly.pdbx_strand_id
1 'polypeptide(L)'
;MSRPGGELLYFAYGANVHPGWLRRRIPAAVALGCGELPGHRLLFHKRGRDGAGRSNAWRTGVVADRLPGALYRLPADDLAKLGAAGAGYQADEVLVETAAGSRTAVTWRAEPAEIAAGLLPWDWYVALIRAGGALHGLPEAHLRWLASVPLRADPDRARAAAAFAVIEAAMGEP
;
A
#
# COMPACT_ATOMS: atom_id res chain seq x y z
N MET A 1 18.57 7.57 -11.50
CA MET A 1 19.62 6.90 -10.69
C MET A 1 19.71 7.60 -9.35
N SER A 2 19.19 6.98 -8.28
CA SER A 2 19.35 7.51 -6.94
C SER A 2 20.81 7.39 -6.51
N ARG A 3 21.35 8.43 -5.90
CA ARG A 3 22.70 8.41 -5.33
C ARG A 3 22.78 7.31 -4.25
N PRO A 4 23.85 6.51 -4.17
CA PRO A 4 24.07 5.60 -3.04
C PRO A 4 24.00 6.41 -1.73
N GLY A 5 23.15 5.97 -0.78
CA GLY A 5 22.93 6.64 0.50
C GLY A 5 21.93 7.81 0.45
N GLY A 6 21.20 8.02 -0.64
CA GLY A 6 20.13 9.01 -0.73
C GLY A 6 18.81 8.52 -0.10
N GLU A 7 17.87 9.46 0.08
CA GLU A 7 16.49 9.18 0.46
C GLU A 7 15.57 9.32 -0.73
N LEU A 8 14.44 8.61 -0.72
CA LEU A 8 13.36 8.74 -1.69
C LEU A 8 12.01 8.84 -0.99
N LEU A 9 11.00 9.34 -1.71
CA LEU A 9 9.62 9.26 -1.29
C LEU A 9 8.97 8.02 -1.88
N TYR A 10 8.26 7.28 -1.02
CA TYR A 10 7.50 6.10 -1.38
C TYR A 10 6.01 6.36 -1.12
N PHE A 11 5.17 6.11 -2.12
CA PHE A 11 3.72 6.18 -2.00
C PHE A 11 3.15 4.79 -1.79
N ALA A 12 2.61 4.54 -0.61
CA ALA A 12 1.97 3.31 -0.19
C ALA A 12 0.45 3.43 -0.27
N TYR A 13 -0.20 2.49 -0.94
CA TYR A 13 -1.66 2.43 -1.07
C TYR A 13 -2.24 1.04 -0.72
N GLY A 14 -1.37 0.04 -0.56
CA GLY A 14 -1.69 -1.32 -0.12
C GLY A 14 -1.34 -1.53 1.35
N ALA A 15 -1.01 -2.77 1.74
CA ALA A 15 -0.70 -3.11 3.14
C ALA A 15 0.42 -2.26 3.77
N ASN A 16 1.36 -1.76 2.97
CA ASN A 16 2.43 -0.88 3.41
C ASN A 16 1.95 0.52 3.85
N VAL A 17 0.67 0.85 3.67
CA VAL A 17 0.06 2.03 4.31
C VAL A 17 0.19 1.91 5.83
N HIS A 18 0.15 0.70 6.38
CA HIS A 18 0.31 0.50 7.81
C HIS A 18 1.79 0.63 8.21
N PRO A 19 2.16 1.62 9.08
CA PRO A 19 3.55 1.90 9.39
C PRO A 19 4.25 0.72 10.08
N GLY A 20 3.57 0.04 11.00
CA GLY A 20 4.11 -1.15 11.66
C GLY A 20 4.36 -2.30 10.69
N TRP A 21 3.52 -2.46 9.66
CA TRP A 21 3.73 -3.47 8.62
C TRP A 21 4.93 -3.15 7.72
N LEU A 22 5.03 -1.89 7.26
CA LEU A 22 6.15 -1.43 6.43
C LEU A 22 7.50 -1.55 7.17
N ARG A 23 7.54 -1.12 8.45
CA ARG A 23 8.77 -1.12 9.25
C ARG A 23 9.32 -2.51 9.57
N ARG A 24 8.55 -3.56 9.40
CA ARG A 24 9.08 -4.94 9.47
C ARG A 24 10.12 -5.22 8.39
N ARG A 25 10.06 -4.53 7.25
CA ARG A 25 11.02 -4.66 6.14
C ARG A 25 11.98 -3.49 6.06
N ILE A 26 11.49 -2.30 6.37
CA ILE A 26 12.26 -1.05 6.32
C ILE A 26 12.09 -0.32 7.66
N PRO A 27 12.87 -0.70 8.70
CA PRO A 27 12.77 -0.07 10.02
C PRO A 27 12.98 1.45 9.98
N ALA A 28 13.77 1.95 9.04
CA ALA A 28 14.07 3.36 8.85
C ALA A 28 12.96 4.17 8.14
N ALA A 29 11.82 3.54 7.80
CA ALA A 29 10.71 4.24 7.15
C ALA A 29 10.11 5.32 8.06
N VAL A 30 10.06 6.55 7.55
CA VAL A 30 9.48 7.71 8.23
C VAL A 30 8.19 8.11 7.53
N ALA A 31 7.08 8.10 8.26
CA ALA A 31 5.80 8.55 7.75
C ALA A 31 5.78 10.08 7.57
N LEU A 32 5.27 10.55 6.45
CA LEU A 32 5.19 11.97 6.10
C LEU A 32 3.74 12.47 5.98
N GLY A 33 2.76 11.60 6.19
CA GLY A 33 1.34 11.92 6.06
C GLY A 33 0.69 11.23 4.87
N CYS A 34 -0.47 11.74 4.46
CA CYS A 34 -1.25 11.18 3.36
C CYS A 34 -1.16 12.04 2.10
N GLY A 35 -1.55 11.43 0.99
CA GLY A 35 -1.69 12.07 -0.31
C GLY A 35 -2.63 11.28 -1.20
N GLU A 36 -2.88 11.79 -2.38
CA GLU A 36 -3.73 11.15 -3.37
C GLU A 36 -3.01 11.06 -4.72
N LEU A 37 -3.18 9.93 -5.39
CA LEU A 37 -2.66 9.73 -6.74
C LEU A 37 -3.79 9.95 -7.75
N PRO A 38 -3.77 11.06 -8.53
CA PRO A 38 -4.80 11.37 -9.51
C PRO A 38 -4.86 10.34 -10.63
N GLY A 39 -6.05 10.13 -11.21
CA GLY A 39 -6.25 9.26 -12.35
C GLY A 39 -6.09 7.77 -12.06
N HIS A 40 -6.15 7.37 -10.77
CA HIS A 40 -5.97 5.99 -10.33
C HIS A 40 -7.06 5.56 -9.35
N ARG A 41 -7.31 4.25 -9.33
CA ARG A 41 -8.14 3.55 -8.34
C ARG A 41 -7.41 2.36 -7.74
N LEU A 42 -7.78 2.00 -6.52
CA LEU A 42 -7.34 0.75 -5.90
C LEU A 42 -8.17 -0.41 -6.43
N LEU A 43 -7.50 -1.41 -6.99
CA LEU A 43 -8.10 -2.70 -7.35
C LEU A 43 -7.31 -3.84 -6.69
N PHE A 44 -8.02 -4.93 -6.34
CA PHE A 44 -7.41 -6.13 -5.76
C PHE A 44 -7.27 -7.23 -6.80
N HIS A 45 -6.70 -6.91 -7.95
CA HIS A 45 -6.60 -7.79 -9.10
C HIS A 45 -5.16 -8.23 -9.45
N LYS A 46 -4.17 -7.87 -8.63
CA LYS A 46 -2.82 -8.44 -8.78
C LYS A 46 -2.78 -9.80 -8.10
N ARG A 47 -2.32 -10.82 -8.82
CA ARG A 47 -2.21 -12.19 -8.30
C ARG A 47 -1.13 -12.28 -7.23
N GLY A 48 -1.50 -12.69 -6.03
CA GLY A 48 -0.56 -13.07 -4.98
C GLY A 48 -0.03 -14.49 -5.19
N ARG A 49 1.13 -14.80 -4.66
CA ARG A 49 1.71 -16.16 -4.71
C ARG A 49 0.81 -17.21 -4.04
N ASP A 50 0.00 -16.79 -3.10
CA ASP A 50 -0.99 -17.59 -2.37
C ASP A 50 -2.38 -17.61 -3.01
N GLY A 51 -2.50 -17.09 -4.24
CA GLY A 51 -3.73 -17.05 -5.01
C GLY A 51 -4.73 -15.96 -4.60
N ALA A 52 -4.42 -15.15 -3.60
CA ALA A 52 -5.27 -14.02 -3.23
C ALA A 52 -5.02 -12.77 -4.08
N GLY A 53 -6.00 -11.88 -4.12
CA GLY A 53 -5.85 -10.56 -4.72
C GLY A 53 -4.97 -9.65 -3.87
N ARG A 54 -4.06 -8.95 -4.53
CA ARG A 54 -3.24 -7.89 -3.96
C ARG A 54 -3.61 -6.55 -4.57
N SER A 55 -3.34 -5.50 -3.84
CA SER A 55 -3.58 -4.13 -4.29
C SER A 55 -2.79 -3.79 -5.54
N ASN A 56 -3.43 -3.05 -6.45
CA ASN A 56 -2.80 -2.42 -7.59
C ASN A 56 -3.34 -1.01 -7.76
N ALA A 57 -2.46 -0.05 -8.01
CA ALA A 57 -2.80 1.30 -8.43
C ALA A 57 -3.18 1.26 -9.93
N TRP A 58 -4.46 1.03 -10.19
CA TRP A 58 -4.97 0.92 -11.54
C TRP A 58 -5.16 2.30 -12.16
N ARG A 59 -4.47 2.57 -13.26
CA ARG A 59 -4.60 3.82 -13.99
C ARG A 59 -5.91 3.82 -14.79
N THR A 60 -6.83 4.69 -14.42
CA THR A 60 -8.13 4.82 -15.09
C THR A 60 -8.09 5.86 -16.20
N GLY A 61 -7.18 6.83 -16.12
CA GLY A 61 -7.15 8.00 -17.00
C GLY A 61 -8.26 9.02 -16.71
N VAL A 62 -9.13 8.76 -15.74
CA VAL A 62 -10.19 9.68 -15.32
C VAL A 62 -9.63 10.63 -14.27
N VAL A 63 -9.54 11.91 -14.58
CA VAL A 63 -8.93 12.92 -13.70
C VAL A 63 -9.58 13.01 -12.32
N ALA A 64 -10.89 12.76 -12.25
CA ALA A 64 -11.64 12.76 -10.99
C ALA A 64 -11.35 11.56 -10.09
N ASP A 65 -10.76 10.49 -10.62
CA ASP A 65 -10.38 9.35 -9.82
C ASP A 65 -9.17 9.70 -8.96
N ARG A 66 -9.24 9.36 -7.69
CA ARG A 66 -8.22 9.64 -6.68
C ARG A 66 -7.94 8.38 -5.89
N LEU A 67 -6.69 7.96 -5.87
CA LEU A 67 -6.24 6.86 -5.02
C LEU A 67 -5.56 7.42 -3.78
N PRO A 68 -6.20 7.36 -2.59
CA PRO A 68 -5.58 7.79 -1.35
C PRO A 68 -4.48 6.82 -0.91
N GLY A 69 -3.46 7.35 -0.27
CA GLY A 69 -2.36 6.57 0.28
C GLY A 69 -1.49 7.36 1.24
N ALA A 70 -0.48 6.71 1.77
CA ALA A 70 0.49 7.30 2.68
C ALA A 70 1.83 7.56 1.99
N LEU A 71 2.47 8.68 2.31
CA LEU A 71 3.82 8.99 1.90
C LEU A 71 4.81 8.62 3.00
N TYR A 72 5.87 7.97 2.59
CA TYR A 72 6.99 7.62 3.45
C TYR A 72 8.30 8.12 2.83
N ARG A 73 9.22 8.51 3.68
CA ARG A 73 10.61 8.70 3.33
C ARG A 73 11.38 7.43 3.66
N LEU A 74 12.11 6.89 2.69
CA LEU A 74 12.87 5.66 2.80
C LEU A 74 14.32 5.91 2.37
N PRO A 75 15.31 5.16 2.94
CA PRO A 75 16.61 5.02 2.31
C PRO A 75 16.43 4.45 0.88
N ALA A 76 17.05 5.07 -0.11
CA ALA A 76 16.87 4.67 -1.51
C ALA A 76 17.28 3.21 -1.77
N ASP A 77 18.32 2.74 -1.10
CA ASP A 77 18.81 1.37 -1.20
C ASP A 77 17.83 0.32 -0.65
N ASP A 78 16.90 0.74 0.22
CA ASP A 78 15.90 -0.15 0.84
C ASP A 78 14.67 -0.39 -0.06
N LEU A 79 14.48 0.38 -1.12
CA LEU A 79 13.34 0.21 -2.02
C LEU A 79 13.26 -1.21 -2.61
N ALA A 80 14.41 -1.79 -2.94
CA ALA A 80 14.49 -3.14 -3.48
C ALA A 80 13.92 -4.22 -2.52
N LYS A 81 13.96 -3.99 -1.20
CA LYS A 81 13.38 -4.90 -0.21
C LYS A 81 11.86 -5.04 -0.36
N LEU A 82 11.19 -3.97 -0.81
CA LEU A 82 9.76 -4.00 -1.10
C LEU A 82 9.46 -4.75 -2.39
N GLY A 83 10.26 -4.55 -3.44
CA GLY A 83 10.15 -5.26 -4.71
C GLY A 83 10.37 -6.77 -4.56
N ALA A 84 11.37 -7.18 -3.80
CA ALA A 84 11.65 -8.59 -3.53
C ALA A 84 10.50 -9.30 -2.80
N ALA A 85 9.81 -8.58 -1.89
CA ALA A 85 8.65 -9.10 -1.16
C ALA A 85 7.39 -9.18 -2.02
N GLY A 86 7.29 -8.36 -3.06
CA GLY A 86 6.13 -8.22 -3.95
C GLY A 86 6.46 -8.59 -5.39
N ALA A 87 6.93 -9.82 -5.67
CA ALA A 87 7.17 -10.26 -7.04
C ALA A 87 5.96 -10.01 -7.95
N GLY A 88 6.21 -9.56 -9.19
CA GLY A 88 5.17 -9.20 -10.16
C GLY A 88 4.67 -7.76 -10.01
N TYR A 89 5.44 -6.93 -9.35
CA TYR A 89 5.29 -5.48 -9.36
C TYR A 89 6.49 -4.82 -10.01
N GLN A 90 6.26 -3.71 -10.67
CA GLN A 90 7.28 -2.80 -11.19
C GLN A 90 7.23 -1.47 -10.44
N ALA A 91 8.40 -0.90 -10.19
CA ALA A 91 8.50 0.45 -9.64
C ALA A 91 8.09 1.48 -10.70
N ASP A 92 7.33 2.47 -10.27
CA ASP A 92 6.87 3.56 -11.12
C ASP A 92 7.00 4.89 -10.38
N GLU A 93 7.46 5.92 -11.08
CA GLU A 93 7.50 7.27 -10.55
C GLU A 93 6.16 7.95 -10.78
N VAL A 94 5.60 8.50 -9.71
CA VAL A 94 4.26 9.10 -9.72
C VAL A 94 4.27 10.49 -9.08
N LEU A 95 3.35 11.33 -9.50
CA LEU A 95 3.11 12.63 -8.89
C LEU A 95 1.92 12.52 -7.93
N VAL A 96 2.19 12.61 -6.64
CA VAL A 96 1.20 12.52 -5.56
C VAL A 96 0.82 13.92 -5.11
N GLU A 97 -0.47 14.20 -5.03
CA GLU A 97 -1.00 15.45 -4.49
C GLU A 97 -1.13 15.34 -2.97
N THR A 98 -0.61 16.33 -2.25
CA THR A 98 -0.68 16.44 -0.79
C THR A 98 -1.20 17.80 -0.39
N ALA A 99 -1.53 17.98 0.89
CA ALA A 99 -1.92 19.28 1.43
C ALA A 99 -0.81 20.35 1.26
N ALA A 100 0.47 19.93 1.16
CA ALA A 100 1.63 20.82 0.97
C ALA A 100 2.05 20.95 -0.52
N GLY A 101 1.21 20.50 -1.47
CA GLY A 101 1.49 20.49 -2.90
C GLY A 101 1.88 19.14 -3.45
N SER A 102 2.21 19.11 -4.74
CA SER A 102 2.56 17.86 -5.44
C SER A 102 3.97 17.39 -5.06
N ARG A 103 4.11 16.06 -4.93
CA ARG A 103 5.37 15.39 -4.61
C ARG A 103 5.63 14.25 -5.58
N THR A 104 6.82 14.19 -6.13
CA THR A 104 7.29 13.00 -6.88
C THR A 104 7.64 11.90 -5.89
N ALA A 105 7.06 10.72 -6.10
CA ALA A 105 7.29 9.55 -5.26
C ALA A 105 7.41 8.29 -6.12
N VAL A 106 8.01 7.25 -5.59
CA VAL A 106 8.02 5.93 -6.20
C VAL A 106 6.87 5.11 -5.61
N THR A 107 6.18 4.36 -6.45
CA THR A 107 5.17 3.38 -6.03
C THR A 107 5.37 2.06 -6.77
N TRP A 108 4.68 1.02 -6.33
CA TRP A 108 4.68 -0.28 -6.99
C TRP A 108 3.36 -0.48 -7.73
N ARG A 109 3.42 -0.81 -9.02
CA ARG A 109 2.26 -1.20 -9.83
C ARG A 109 2.41 -2.63 -10.31
N ALA A 110 1.28 -3.34 -10.40
CA ALA A 110 1.29 -4.71 -10.92
C ALA A 110 1.80 -4.75 -12.36
N GLU A 111 2.65 -5.71 -12.65
CA GLU A 111 2.98 -6.06 -14.03
C GLU A 111 1.73 -6.59 -14.75
N PRO A 112 1.51 -6.24 -16.04
CA PRO A 112 0.30 -6.65 -16.77
C PRO A 112 0.05 -8.17 -16.74
N ALA A 113 1.09 -8.99 -16.80
CA ALA A 113 1.00 -10.45 -16.76
C ALA A 113 0.48 -10.99 -15.41
N GLU A 114 0.54 -10.21 -14.36
CA GLU A 114 0.11 -10.58 -13.01
C GLU A 114 -1.32 -10.15 -12.67
N ILE A 115 -1.99 -9.47 -13.60
CA ILE A 115 -3.37 -9.00 -13.41
C ILE A 115 -4.34 -10.12 -13.77
N ALA A 116 -5.28 -10.40 -12.88
CA ALA A 116 -6.32 -11.40 -13.08
C ALA A 116 -7.66 -10.93 -12.51
N ALA A 117 -8.75 -11.26 -13.19
CA ALA A 117 -10.10 -10.99 -12.74
C ALA A 117 -10.54 -11.98 -11.65
N GLY A 118 -11.51 -11.59 -10.82
CA GLY A 118 -12.17 -12.47 -9.86
C GLY A 118 -11.34 -12.83 -8.63
N LEU A 119 -10.20 -12.17 -8.41
CA LEU A 119 -9.40 -12.37 -7.21
C LEU A 119 -10.06 -11.67 -6.01
N LEU A 120 -9.99 -12.32 -4.85
CA LEU A 120 -10.40 -11.75 -3.57
C LEU A 120 -9.18 -11.57 -2.66
N PRO A 121 -9.05 -10.42 -2.00
CA PRO A 121 -8.01 -10.21 -1.01
C PRO A 121 -8.29 -10.99 0.28
N TRP A 122 -7.25 -11.27 1.06
CA TRP A 122 -7.40 -11.79 2.41
C TRP A 122 -7.98 -10.71 3.35
N ASP A 123 -8.72 -11.14 4.36
CA ASP A 123 -9.30 -10.30 5.41
C ASP A 123 -8.25 -9.44 6.13
N TRP A 124 -7.15 -10.05 6.58
CA TRP A 124 -6.06 -9.33 7.25
C TRP A 124 -5.38 -8.30 6.34
N TYR A 125 -5.33 -8.57 5.02
CA TYR A 125 -4.70 -7.67 4.05
C TYR A 125 -5.48 -6.35 3.93
N VAL A 126 -6.79 -6.44 3.80
CA VAL A 126 -7.68 -5.27 3.77
C VAL A 126 -7.71 -4.58 5.14
N ALA A 127 -7.68 -5.35 6.24
CA ALA A 127 -7.63 -4.80 7.59
C ALA A 127 -6.37 -3.95 7.82
N LEU A 128 -5.19 -4.38 7.33
CA LEU A 128 -3.96 -3.58 7.37
C LEU A 128 -4.09 -2.26 6.61
N ILE A 129 -4.69 -2.28 5.42
CA ILE A 129 -4.89 -1.05 4.62
C ILE A 129 -5.81 -0.09 5.37
N ARG A 130 -6.91 -0.60 5.95
CA ARG A 130 -7.86 0.24 6.70
C ARG A 130 -7.24 0.82 7.97
N ALA A 131 -6.59 -0.02 8.77
CA ALA A 131 -5.95 0.43 10.00
C ALA A 131 -4.83 1.44 9.73
N GLY A 132 -3.95 1.15 8.78
CA GLY A 132 -2.91 2.09 8.36
C GLY A 132 -3.49 3.38 7.77
N GLY A 133 -4.55 3.27 6.98
CA GLY A 133 -5.27 4.42 6.43
C GLY A 133 -5.84 5.33 7.53
N ALA A 134 -6.43 4.76 8.57
CA ALA A 134 -6.93 5.51 9.73
C ALA A 134 -5.78 6.23 10.47
N LEU A 135 -4.63 5.57 10.66
CA LEU A 135 -3.46 6.18 11.30
C LEU A 135 -2.91 7.39 10.52
N HIS A 136 -3.03 7.38 9.20
CA HIS A 136 -2.58 8.49 8.35
C HIS A 136 -3.67 9.52 8.02
N GLY A 137 -4.89 9.34 8.52
CA GLY A 137 -6.01 10.23 8.22
C GLY A 137 -6.45 10.19 6.74
N LEU A 138 -6.45 9.01 6.12
CA LEU A 138 -7.00 8.86 4.78
C LEU A 138 -8.50 9.21 4.77
N PRO A 139 -9.05 9.63 3.61
CA PRO A 139 -10.46 10.02 3.51
C PRO A 139 -11.39 8.93 4.05
N GLU A 140 -12.33 9.30 4.88
CA GLU A 140 -13.28 8.36 5.50
C GLU A 140 -14.10 7.59 4.46
N ALA A 141 -14.42 8.22 3.33
CA ALA A 141 -15.11 7.56 2.22
C ALA A 141 -14.29 6.39 1.68
N HIS A 142 -12.96 6.52 1.60
CA HIS A 142 -12.07 5.44 1.18
C HIS A 142 -12.03 4.31 2.22
N LEU A 143 -11.97 4.66 3.51
CA LEU A 143 -11.97 3.65 4.60
C LEU A 143 -13.31 2.88 4.66
N ARG A 144 -14.44 3.56 4.43
CA ARG A 144 -15.76 2.92 4.33
C ARG A 144 -15.84 2.02 3.11
N TRP A 145 -15.33 2.46 1.95
CA TRP A 145 -15.28 1.63 0.76
C TRP A 145 -14.45 0.36 1.00
N LEU A 146 -13.27 0.47 1.63
CA LEU A 146 -12.46 -0.70 1.99
C LEU A 146 -13.20 -1.68 2.90
N ALA A 147 -14.08 -1.18 3.79
CA ALA A 147 -14.92 -2.03 4.63
C ALA A 147 -15.97 -2.84 3.85
N SER A 148 -16.32 -2.40 2.64
CA SER A 148 -17.31 -3.06 1.77
C SER A 148 -16.69 -3.97 0.71
N VAL A 149 -15.35 -4.00 0.61
CA VAL A 149 -14.66 -4.83 -0.38
C VAL A 149 -14.93 -6.32 -0.10
N PRO A 150 -15.34 -7.09 -1.12
CA PRO A 150 -15.42 -8.53 -0.99
C PRO A 150 -14.04 -9.13 -0.66
N LEU A 151 -14.00 -9.96 0.35
CA LEU A 151 -12.77 -10.58 0.86
C LEU A 151 -13.03 -12.02 1.29
N ARG A 152 -11.97 -12.74 1.61
CA ARG A 152 -12.06 -14.07 2.21
C ARG A 152 -11.08 -14.22 3.37
N ALA A 153 -11.42 -15.11 4.31
CA ALA A 153 -10.52 -15.47 5.40
C ALA A 153 -9.31 -16.23 4.86
N ASP A 154 -8.15 -15.90 5.41
CA ASP A 154 -6.92 -16.62 5.06
C ASP A 154 -6.91 -18.00 5.73
N PRO A 155 -6.77 -19.11 4.98
CA PRO A 155 -6.65 -20.45 5.56
C PRO A 155 -5.35 -20.63 6.37
N ASP A 156 -4.30 -19.84 6.08
CA ASP A 156 -3.09 -19.79 6.89
C ASP A 156 -3.32 -18.90 8.13
N ARG A 157 -3.81 -19.54 9.18
CA ARG A 157 -4.16 -18.86 10.45
C ARG A 157 -2.95 -18.19 11.12
N ALA A 158 -1.74 -18.74 10.96
CA ALA A 158 -0.54 -18.16 11.56
C ALA A 158 -0.17 -16.86 10.85
N ARG A 159 -0.25 -16.83 9.52
CA ARG A 159 -0.03 -15.61 8.73
C ARG A 159 -1.07 -14.54 9.06
N ALA A 160 -2.34 -14.91 9.13
CA ALA A 160 -3.41 -13.99 9.49
C ALA A 160 -3.21 -13.41 10.91
N ALA A 161 -2.92 -14.26 11.89
CA ALA A 161 -2.67 -13.83 13.27
C ALA A 161 -1.49 -12.87 13.38
N ALA A 162 -0.40 -13.13 12.65
CA ALA A 162 0.77 -12.24 12.63
C ALA A 162 0.43 -10.85 12.06
N ALA A 163 -0.44 -10.78 11.06
CA ALA A 163 -0.89 -9.51 10.49
C ALA A 163 -1.83 -8.75 11.44
N PHE A 164 -2.80 -9.43 12.05
CA PHE A 164 -3.70 -8.81 13.04
C PHE A 164 -2.95 -8.33 14.29
N ALA A 165 -1.91 -9.04 14.73
CA ALA A 165 -1.07 -8.60 15.85
C ALA A 165 -0.37 -7.25 15.57
N VAL A 166 0.02 -6.99 14.32
CA VAL A 166 0.59 -5.68 13.93
C VAL A 166 -0.46 -4.57 14.06
N ILE A 167 -1.70 -4.85 13.70
CA ILE A 167 -2.81 -3.89 13.82
C ILE A 167 -3.09 -3.58 15.29
N GLU A 168 -3.18 -4.61 16.12
CA GLU A 168 -3.45 -4.49 17.57
C GLU A 168 -2.35 -3.71 18.29
N ALA A 169 -1.08 -3.97 17.96
CA ALA A 169 0.05 -3.26 18.55
C ALA A 169 -0.03 -1.73 18.30
N ALA A 170 -0.46 -1.32 17.11
CA ALA A 170 -0.62 0.11 16.79
C ALA A 170 -1.78 0.79 17.53
N MET A 171 -2.78 0.03 17.97
CA MET A 171 -3.92 0.56 18.74
C MET A 171 -3.62 0.70 20.24
N GLY A 172 -2.58 0.05 20.73
CA GLY A 172 -2.15 0.07 22.13
C GLY A 172 -1.08 1.10 22.45
N GLU A 173 -0.54 1.84 21.47
CA GLU A 173 0.37 2.95 21.71
C GLU A 173 -0.43 4.23 22.04
N PRO A 174 -0.18 4.86 23.21
CA PRO A 174 -0.86 6.08 23.65
C PRO A 174 -0.46 7.30 22.84
#